data_ce778f49ece770dd1c4eae0cd82fcd38
#
_entry.id   ce778f49ece770dd1c4eae0cd82fcd38
#
_cell.length_a   1.000
_cell.length_b   1.000
_cell.length_c   1.000
_cell.angle_alpha   90.00
_cell.angle_beta   90.00
_cell.angle_gamma   90.00
#
_symmetry.space_group_name_H-M   'P 1'
#
loop_
_entity.id
_entity.type
_entity.pdbx_description
1 polymer ?
#
loop_
_entity_poly.entity_id
_entity_poly.type
_entity_poly.pdbx_seq_one_letter_code
_entity_poly.pdbx_strand_id
1 'polypeptide(L)' 'MKFELGHCLLNERLMEAGKSAEWLAKELLFKPERFYDFMENKRVMPLKIAISIADSIGCDVRALYELIPSDIEVKGD' A
#
# COMPACT_ATOMS: atom_id res chain seq x y z
N MET A 1 -0.63 0.13 19.54
CA MET A 1 -0.76 0.97 18.33
C MET A 1 -2.19 1.39 18.13
N LYS A 2 -2.38 2.57 17.60
CA LYS A 2 -3.73 3.01 17.29
C LYS A 2 -4.32 2.28 16.12
N PHE A 3 -3.48 1.87 15.18
CA PHE A 3 -3.94 1.20 13.97
C PHE A 3 -3.06 0.03 13.64
N GLU A 4 -3.67 -0.97 13.04
CA GLU A 4 -2.95 -2.08 12.42
C GLU A 4 -3.15 -1.97 10.93
N LEU A 5 -2.20 -2.50 10.17
CA LEU A 5 -2.35 -2.56 8.72
C LEU A 5 -3.14 -3.80 8.38
N GLY A 6 -4.21 -3.61 7.62
CA GLY A 6 -4.97 -4.73 7.11
C GLY A 6 -4.49 -5.11 5.73
N HIS A 7 -5.45 -5.29 4.83
CA HIS A 7 -5.14 -5.74 3.48
C HIS A 7 -4.52 -4.63 2.66
N CYS A 8 -3.57 -4.97 1.80
CA CYS A 8 -2.98 -4.01 0.88
C CYS A 8 -4.00 -3.65 -0.20
N LEU A 9 -4.21 -2.37 -0.42
CA LEU A 9 -5.20 -1.88 -1.38
C LEU A 9 -4.56 -1.33 -2.66
N LEU A 10 -3.30 -1.64 -2.90
CA LEU A 10 -2.60 -1.11 -4.06
C LEU A 10 -3.30 -1.46 -5.36
N ASN A 11 -3.75 -2.71 -5.50
CA ASN A 11 -4.42 -3.12 -6.72
C ASN A 11 -5.68 -2.31 -6.96
N GLU A 12 -6.46 -2.07 -5.90
CA GLU A 12 -7.67 -1.27 -6.00
C GLU A 12 -7.38 0.17 -6.41
N ARG A 13 -6.32 0.75 -5.84
CA ARG A 13 -5.96 2.13 -6.19
C ARG A 13 -5.48 2.21 -7.63
N LEU A 14 -4.74 1.22 -8.11
CA LEU A 14 -4.29 1.20 -9.49
C LEU A 14 -5.48 1.08 -10.44
N MET A 15 -6.43 0.23 -10.11
CA MET A 15 -7.61 0.06 -10.95
C MET A 15 -8.42 1.36 -11.02
N GLU A 16 -8.57 2.03 -9.90
CA GLU A 16 -9.28 3.31 -9.89
C GLU A 16 -8.59 4.37 -10.73
N ALA A 17 -7.27 4.32 -10.78
CA ALA A 17 -6.50 5.27 -11.55
C ALA A 17 -6.36 4.88 -13.03
N GLY A 18 -6.84 3.68 -13.39
CA GLY A 18 -6.69 3.19 -14.76
C GLY A 18 -5.27 2.81 -15.09
N LYS A 19 -4.49 2.38 -14.10
CA LYS A 19 -3.09 2.05 -14.29
C LYS A 19 -2.83 0.61 -13.92
N SER A 20 -1.65 0.11 -14.30
CA SER A 20 -1.27 -1.27 -14.02
C SER A 20 -0.02 -1.31 -13.17
N ALA A 21 0.25 -2.48 -12.60
CA ALA A 21 1.50 -2.68 -11.85
C ALA A 21 2.70 -2.51 -12.76
N GLU A 22 2.59 -2.92 -14.02
CA GLU A 22 3.68 -2.76 -14.97
C GLU A 22 3.98 -1.29 -15.25
N TRP A 23 2.92 -0.49 -15.37
CA TRP A 23 3.10 0.95 -15.52
C TRP A 23 3.84 1.54 -14.32
N LEU A 24 3.42 1.14 -13.12
CA LEU A 24 4.01 1.66 -11.89
C LEU A 24 5.47 1.22 -11.77
N ALA A 25 5.77 0.00 -12.17
CA ALA A 25 7.13 -0.51 -12.14
C ALA A 25 8.06 0.33 -13.00
N LYS A 26 7.58 0.75 -14.17
CA LYS A 26 8.37 1.62 -15.03
C LYS A 26 8.55 2.99 -14.43
N GLU A 27 7.50 3.52 -13.81
CA GLU A 27 7.59 4.85 -13.20
C GLU A 27 8.60 4.89 -12.07
N LEU A 28 8.67 3.84 -11.28
CA LEU A 28 9.51 3.81 -10.09
C LEU A 28 10.79 3.01 -10.28
N LEU A 29 11.01 2.47 -11.48
CA LEU A 29 12.20 1.70 -11.81
C LEU A 29 12.33 0.48 -10.91
N PHE A 30 11.22 -0.19 -10.69
CA PHE A 30 11.16 -1.41 -9.89
C PHE A 30 10.75 -2.58 -10.76
N LYS A 31 10.97 -3.77 -10.27
CA LYS A 31 10.43 -4.95 -10.94
C LYS A 31 8.97 -5.13 -10.51
N PRO A 32 8.07 -5.48 -11.44
CA PRO A 32 6.66 -5.65 -11.09
C PRO A 32 6.41 -6.66 -9.98
N GLU A 33 7.27 -7.67 -9.85
CA GLU A 33 7.11 -8.68 -8.82
C GLU A 33 7.08 -8.10 -7.42
N ARG A 34 7.79 -7.01 -7.20
CA ARG A 34 7.80 -6.39 -5.88
C ARG A 34 6.43 -5.87 -5.51
N PHE A 35 5.70 -5.33 -6.50
CA PHE A 35 4.37 -4.83 -6.23
C PHE A 35 3.38 -5.96 -5.99
N TYR A 36 3.54 -7.08 -6.69
CA TYR A 36 2.68 -8.24 -6.44
C TYR A 36 2.89 -8.79 -5.04
N ASP A 37 4.12 -8.77 -4.53
CA ASP A 37 4.37 -9.18 -3.15
C ASP A 37 3.62 -8.28 -2.17
N PHE A 38 3.57 -6.99 -2.43
CA PHE A 38 2.81 -6.08 -1.58
C PHE A 38 1.30 -6.38 -1.70
N MET A 39 0.82 -6.56 -2.91
CA MET A 39 -0.60 -6.82 -3.14
C MET A 39 -1.07 -8.11 -2.48
N GLU A 40 -0.20 -9.10 -2.41
CA GLU A 40 -0.53 -10.37 -1.80
C GLU A 40 -0.23 -10.41 -0.32
N ASN A 41 0.17 -9.29 0.24
CA ASN A 41 0.50 -9.16 1.67
C ASN A 41 1.65 -10.06 2.10
N LYS A 42 2.54 -10.40 1.18
CA LYS A 42 3.75 -11.13 1.52
C LYS A 42 4.79 -10.21 2.13
N ARG A 43 4.73 -8.94 1.80
CA ARG A 43 5.64 -7.94 2.33
C ARG A 43 4.86 -6.66 2.60
N VAL A 44 5.30 -5.90 3.58
CA VAL A 44 4.73 -4.59 3.87
C VAL A 44 5.56 -3.55 3.12
N MET A 45 4.90 -2.57 2.51
CA MET A 45 5.61 -1.52 1.80
C MET A 45 6.43 -0.70 2.76
N PRO A 46 7.72 -0.50 2.48
CA PRO A 46 8.48 0.51 3.23
C PRO A 46 7.86 1.88 2.99
N LEU A 47 7.95 2.75 3.97
CA LEU A 47 7.30 4.06 3.89
C LEU A 47 7.75 4.85 2.66
N LYS A 48 9.03 4.82 2.35
CA LYS A 48 9.55 5.54 1.20
C LYS A 48 8.89 5.07 -0.09
N ILE A 49 8.74 3.76 -0.24
CA ILE A 49 8.12 3.20 -1.42
C ILE A 49 6.63 3.53 -1.44
N ALA A 50 5.97 3.45 -0.30
CA ALA A 50 4.55 3.74 -0.24
C ALA A 50 4.26 5.19 -0.64
N ILE A 51 5.09 6.12 -0.17
CA ILE A 51 4.92 7.52 -0.54
C ILE A 51 5.13 7.71 -2.04
N SER A 52 6.14 7.06 -2.62
CA SER A 52 6.41 7.17 -4.05
C SER A 52 5.26 6.61 -4.88
N ILE A 53 4.70 5.48 -4.45
CA ILE A 53 3.57 4.88 -5.13
C ILE A 53 2.37 5.81 -5.07
N ALA A 54 2.05 6.31 -3.89
CA ALA A 54 0.89 7.18 -3.72
C ALA A 54 1.01 8.44 -4.56
N ASP A 55 2.21 9.00 -4.61
CA ASP A 55 2.44 10.19 -5.43
C ASP A 55 2.26 9.88 -6.91
N SER A 56 2.73 8.72 -7.36
CA SER A 56 2.65 8.34 -8.78
C SER A 56 1.22 8.14 -9.24
N ILE A 57 0.37 7.57 -8.40
CA ILE A 57 -1.02 7.32 -8.80
C ILE A 57 -1.99 8.37 -8.28
N GLY A 58 -1.49 9.36 -7.55
CA GLY A 58 -2.32 10.49 -7.15
C GLY A 58 -3.27 10.21 -6.01
N CYS A 59 -2.89 9.36 -5.05
CA CYS A 59 -3.74 9.09 -3.90
C CYS A 59 -2.98 9.38 -2.61
N ASP A 60 -3.71 9.35 -1.50
CA ASP A 60 -3.11 9.51 -0.19
C ASP A 60 -2.37 8.23 0.16
N VAL A 61 -1.19 8.34 0.76
CA VAL A 61 -0.42 7.16 1.15
C VAL A 61 -1.23 6.27 2.09
N ARG A 62 -2.11 6.85 2.90
CA ARG A 62 -2.94 6.09 3.82
C ARG A 62 -3.99 5.25 3.10
N ALA A 63 -4.24 5.52 1.83
CA ALA A 63 -5.21 4.75 1.05
C ALA A 63 -4.62 3.45 0.50
N LEU A 64 -3.34 3.19 0.72
CA LEU A 64 -2.69 1.99 0.19
C LEU A 64 -2.91 0.76 1.05
N TYR A 65 -3.43 0.93 2.27
CA TYR A 65 -3.72 -0.20 3.17
C TYR A 65 -5.00 0.06 3.91
N GLU A 66 -5.69 -1.01 4.27
CA GLU A 66 -6.75 -0.89 5.24
C GLU A 66 -6.13 -0.50 6.57
N LEU A 67 -6.72 0.46 7.25
CA LEU A 67 -6.26 0.88 8.56
C LEU A 67 -7.29 0.39 9.57
N ILE A 68 -6.90 -0.56 10.37
CA ILE A 68 -7.81 -1.18 11.31
C ILE A 68 -7.54 -0.60 12.68
N PRO A 69 -8.53 0.05 13.30
CA PRO A 69 -8.30 0.60 14.63
C PRO A 69 -7.99 -0.50 15.63
N SER A 70 -6.98 -0.27 16.43
CA SER A 70 -6.55 -1.25 17.43
C SER A 70 -6.96 -0.78 18.79
N ASP A 71 -8.25 -0.80 19.05
CA ASP A 71 -8.75 -0.33 20.33
C ASP A 71 -8.43 -1.26 21.44
N ILE A 72 -8.27 -2.51 21.11
CA ILE A 72 -8.15 -3.50 22.13
C ILE A 72 -6.95 -3.35 22.98
N GLU A 73 -5.82 -3.04 22.41
CA GLU A 73 -4.67 -3.00 23.21
C GLU A 73 -4.64 -1.81 24.10
N VAL A 74 -5.54 -0.92 23.96
CA VAL A 74 -5.57 0.21 24.83
C VAL A 74 -5.76 -0.18 26.24
N LYS A 75 -6.61 -1.17 26.50
CA LYS A 75 -6.82 -1.49 27.82
C LYS A 75 -5.82 -2.40 28.30
N GLY A 76 -5.04 -2.93 27.49
CA GLY A 76 -4.00 -3.74 27.96
C GLY A 76 -3.02 -3.04 28.80
N ASP A 77 -3.09 -1.84 28.82
CA ASP A 77 -2.19 -1.15 29.60
C ASP A 77 -2.66 -0.52 30.64
#